data_e7a21d4ca578052ca90be4e5cd443df2
#
_entry.id   e7a21d4ca578052ca90be4e5cd443df2
#
_cell.length_a   1.000
_cell.length_b   1.000
_cell.length_c   1.000
_cell.angle_alpha   90.00
_cell.angle_beta   90.00
_cell.angle_gamma   90.00
#
_symmetry.space_group_name_H-M   'P 1'
#
loop_
_entity.id
_entity.type
_entity.pdbx_description
1 polymer ?
#
loop_
_entity_poly.entity_id
_entity_poly.type
_entity_poly.pdbx_seq_one_letter_code
_entity_poly.pdbx_strand_id
1 'polypeptide(L)'
;MQERPPFHLAFPVNSLADARDFYGDLLGCPEGRSSEDWVDFDFHGHQIVAHLAPDECRAAVSNDVDGDAVPVRHFGLVLSMPDWHALAERLRAAGTRFIIEPHLRFAGKPGEQATMFLLDPSGNALEFKAFADPSGLFAR
;
A
#
# COMPACT_ATOMS: atom_id res chain seq x y z
N MET A 1 -12.09 22.86 -12.18
CA MET A 1 -11.64 21.49 -11.89
C MET A 1 -11.90 21.21 -10.41
N GLN A 2 -12.68 20.20 -10.13
CA GLN A 2 -12.92 19.81 -8.73
C GLN A 2 -11.74 18.99 -8.23
N GLU A 3 -11.14 19.44 -7.15
CA GLU A 3 -10.15 18.63 -6.45
C GLU A 3 -10.86 17.47 -5.74
N ARG A 4 -10.26 16.30 -5.81
CA ARG A 4 -10.76 15.16 -5.04
C ARG A 4 -10.37 15.34 -3.59
N PRO A 5 -11.28 15.14 -2.63
CA PRO A 5 -10.92 15.24 -1.23
C PRO A 5 -9.86 14.17 -0.88
N PRO A 6 -8.82 14.53 -0.12
CA PRO A 6 -7.88 13.53 0.36
C PRO A 6 -8.58 12.47 1.21
N PHE A 7 -8.22 11.22 0.96
CA PHE A 7 -8.66 10.10 1.79
C PHE A 7 -7.88 10.11 3.10
N HIS A 8 -8.53 9.72 4.17
CA HIS A 8 -7.92 9.64 5.50
C HIS A 8 -8.07 8.21 6.04
N LEU A 9 -6.97 7.62 6.52
CA LEU A 9 -6.94 6.30 7.11
C LEU A 9 -6.05 6.30 8.34
N ALA A 10 -6.55 5.77 9.44
CA ALA A 10 -5.76 5.53 10.65
C ALA A 10 -5.60 4.02 10.86
N PHE A 11 -4.41 3.58 11.23
CA PHE A 11 -4.12 2.15 11.43
C PHE A 11 -3.12 1.95 12.57
N PRO A 12 -3.14 0.78 13.22
CA PRO A 12 -2.25 0.51 14.34
C PRO A 12 -0.85 0.11 13.90
N VAL A 13 0.14 0.51 14.69
CA VAL A 13 1.53 0.06 14.52
C VAL A 13 2.14 -0.32 15.86
N ASN A 14 3.14 -1.19 15.83
CA ASN A 14 3.90 -1.63 16.99
C ASN A 14 4.99 -0.63 17.40
N SER A 15 5.46 0.17 16.46
CA SER A 15 6.59 1.07 16.66
C SER A 15 6.48 2.24 15.69
N LEU A 16 6.53 3.45 16.21
CA LEU A 16 6.55 4.65 15.38
C LEU A 16 7.87 4.79 14.61
N ALA A 17 8.98 4.36 15.19
CA ALA A 17 10.27 4.36 14.50
C ALA A 17 10.24 3.46 13.27
N ASP A 18 9.70 2.24 13.40
CA ASP A 18 9.57 1.31 12.28
C ASP A 18 8.60 1.85 11.23
N ALA A 19 7.51 2.51 11.65
CA ALA A 19 6.58 3.13 10.72
C ALA A 19 7.26 4.25 9.92
N ARG A 20 8.11 5.07 10.54
CA ARG A 20 8.87 6.10 9.86
C ARG A 20 9.85 5.50 8.83
N ASP A 21 10.52 4.42 9.19
CA ASP A 21 11.43 3.74 8.27
C ASP A 21 10.69 3.17 7.05
N PHE A 22 9.52 2.58 7.28
CA PHE A 22 8.74 1.96 6.21
C PHE A 22 8.00 3.00 5.35
N TYR A 23 7.14 3.81 5.95
CA TYR A 23 6.33 4.78 5.21
C TYR A 23 7.13 6.00 4.77
N GLY A 24 7.99 6.51 5.64
CA GLY A 24 8.82 7.68 5.35
C GLY A 24 9.97 7.38 4.41
N ASP A 25 10.83 6.45 4.78
CA ASP A 25 12.07 6.20 4.05
C ASP A 25 11.86 5.26 2.88
N LEU A 26 11.25 4.09 3.09
CA LEU A 26 11.10 3.09 2.04
C LEU A 26 10.06 3.50 1.00
N LEU A 27 8.87 3.89 1.44
CA LEU A 27 7.80 4.32 0.52
C LEU A 27 7.94 5.77 0.08
N GLY A 28 8.76 6.56 0.76
CA GLY A 28 9.03 7.94 0.39
C GLY A 28 7.91 8.93 0.70
N CYS A 29 7.08 8.63 1.70
CA CYS A 29 5.98 9.51 2.10
C CYS A 29 6.49 10.62 3.03
N PRO A 30 6.30 11.91 2.70
CA PRO A 30 6.66 12.97 3.63
C PRO A 30 5.92 12.84 4.96
N GLU A 31 6.62 13.05 6.05
CA GLU A 31 6.02 13.04 7.37
C GLU A 31 5.31 14.37 7.62
N GLY A 32 4.11 14.32 8.19
CA GLY A 32 3.35 15.49 8.60
C GLY A 32 3.51 15.74 10.08
N ARG A 33 2.39 15.85 10.80
CA ARG A 33 2.39 16.05 12.24
C ARG A 33 2.64 14.74 12.97
N SER A 34 3.10 14.83 14.20
CA SER A 34 3.30 13.66 15.05
C SER A 34 3.17 14.02 16.54
N SER A 35 3.00 12.98 17.34
CA SER A 35 3.10 13.05 18.79
C SER A 35 3.87 11.82 19.27
N GLU A 36 3.85 11.56 20.56
CA GLU A 36 4.44 10.34 21.11
C GLU A 36 3.64 9.08 20.74
N ASP A 37 2.38 9.24 20.32
CA ASP A 37 1.46 8.14 20.10
C ASP A 37 1.05 7.94 18.65
N TRP A 38 1.39 8.86 17.75
CA TRP A 38 1.00 8.76 16.34
C TRP A 38 1.90 9.59 15.44
N VAL A 39 1.89 9.26 14.15
CA VAL A 39 2.58 10.01 13.10
C VAL A 39 1.75 10.00 11.81
N ASP A 40 1.60 11.19 11.20
CA ASP A 40 0.94 11.38 9.91
C ASP A 40 1.93 11.25 8.77
N PHE A 41 1.48 10.69 7.65
CA PHE A 41 2.24 10.68 6.40
C PHE A 41 1.38 11.20 5.26
N ASP A 42 2.02 11.92 4.35
CA ASP A 42 1.44 12.27 3.06
C ASP A 42 1.62 11.09 2.10
N PHE A 43 0.54 10.34 1.90
CA PHE A 43 0.53 9.14 1.08
C PHE A 43 -0.04 9.49 -0.30
N HIS A 44 0.82 10.03 -1.16
CA HIS A 44 0.44 10.52 -2.50
C HIS A 44 -0.74 11.50 -2.47
N GLY A 45 -0.71 12.44 -1.53
CA GLY A 45 -1.76 13.44 -1.34
C GLY A 45 -2.90 13.00 -0.43
N HIS A 46 -2.89 11.77 0.05
CA HIS A 46 -3.84 11.27 1.05
C HIS A 46 -3.19 11.25 2.42
N GLN A 47 -4.00 11.36 3.47
CA GLN A 47 -3.48 11.32 4.83
C GLN A 47 -3.62 9.94 5.43
N ILE A 48 -2.51 9.33 5.78
CA ILE A 48 -2.51 8.12 6.59
C ILE A 48 -1.86 8.39 7.93
N VAL A 49 -2.38 7.75 8.99
CA VAL A 49 -1.93 7.99 10.35
C VAL A 49 -1.57 6.66 11.00
N ALA A 50 -0.31 6.50 11.36
CA ALA A 50 0.16 5.36 12.14
C ALA A 50 -0.02 5.65 13.62
N HIS A 51 -0.89 4.92 14.29
CA HIS A 51 -1.12 5.03 15.73
C HIS A 51 -0.40 3.93 16.48
N LEU A 52 0.35 4.31 17.53
CA LEU A 52 1.01 3.34 18.38
C LEU A 52 -0.03 2.59 19.20
N ALA A 53 -0.37 1.41 18.76
CA ALA A 53 -1.39 0.54 19.36
C ALA A 53 -1.02 -0.93 19.16
N PRO A 54 0.04 -1.43 19.86
CA PRO A 54 0.53 -2.79 19.64
C PRO A 54 -0.54 -3.87 19.81
N ASP A 55 -1.47 -3.68 20.75
CA ASP A 55 -2.53 -4.66 21.01
C ASP A 55 -3.54 -4.80 19.87
N GLU A 56 -3.59 -3.82 18.96
CA GLU A 56 -4.48 -3.84 17.79
C GLU A 56 -3.78 -4.39 16.53
N CYS A 57 -2.47 -4.67 16.61
CA CYS A 57 -1.71 -5.16 15.47
C CYS A 57 -1.90 -6.67 15.32
N ARG A 58 -2.86 -7.06 14.47
CA ARG A 58 -3.22 -8.45 14.21
C ARG A 58 -3.06 -8.78 12.74
N ALA A 59 -2.67 -10.01 12.45
CA ALA A 59 -2.65 -10.49 11.08
C ALA A 59 -4.04 -10.43 10.48
N ALA A 60 -4.14 -9.92 9.25
CA ALA A 60 -5.39 -9.90 8.50
C ALA A 60 -5.79 -11.33 8.11
N VAL A 61 -7.10 -11.62 8.11
CA VAL A 61 -7.61 -12.84 7.51
C VAL A 61 -7.51 -12.72 5.99
N SER A 62 -7.53 -13.86 5.28
CA SER A 62 -7.41 -13.86 3.82
C SER A 62 -8.69 -14.34 3.17
N ASN A 63 -8.99 -13.77 1.99
CA ASN A 63 -10.03 -14.27 1.09
C ASN A 63 -9.36 -14.74 -0.20
N ASP A 64 -9.94 -15.75 -0.85
CA ASP A 64 -9.46 -16.18 -2.14
C ASP A 64 -9.92 -15.21 -3.23
N VAL A 65 -8.96 -14.69 -4.00
CA VAL A 65 -9.22 -13.84 -5.17
C VAL A 65 -8.38 -14.37 -6.32
N ASP A 66 -9.02 -14.95 -7.31
CA ASP A 66 -8.37 -15.51 -8.52
C ASP A 66 -7.20 -16.45 -8.17
N GLY A 67 -7.36 -17.28 -7.14
CA GLY A 67 -6.37 -18.25 -6.71
C GLY A 67 -5.34 -17.76 -5.68
N ASP A 68 -5.32 -16.48 -5.38
CA ASP A 68 -4.42 -15.90 -4.37
C ASP A 68 -5.13 -15.70 -3.03
N ALA A 69 -4.42 -15.97 -1.93
CA ALA A 69 -4.90 -15.66 -0.59
C ALA A 69 -4.64 -14.18 -0.30
N VAL A 70 -5.65 -13.36 -0.51
CA VAL A 70 -5.56 -11.91 -0.38
C VAL A 70 -5.90 -11.48 1.04
N PRO A 71 -5.01 -10.72 1.71
CA PRO A 71 -5.31 -10.23 3.06
C PRO A 71 -6.54 -9.31 3.08
N VAL A 72 -7.35 -9.49 4.10
CA VAL A 72 -8.47 -8.59 4.40
C VAL A 72 -8.33 -8.23 5.89
N ARG A 73 -7.94 -7.09 6.21
CA ARG A 73 -7.84 -5.77 5.56
C ARG A 73 -6.56 -5.59 4.75
N HIS A 74 -6.62 -4.72 3.76
CA HIS A 74 -5.45 -4.14 3.14
C HIS A 74 -5.81 -2.74 2.59
N PHE A 75 -4.80 -1.94 2.35
CA PHE A 75 -4.95 -0.63 1.73
C PHE A 75 -3.76 -0.35 0.82
N GLY A 76 -3.89 0.65 -0.02
CA GLY A 76 -2.81 1.03 -0.92
C GLY A 76 -3.26 2.02 -1.97
N LEU A 77 -2.60 1.99 -3.10
CA LEU A 77 -2.82 2.95 -4.18
C LEU A 77 -2.96 2.25 -5.52
N VAL A 78 -3.74 2.89 -6.39
CA VAL A 78 -3.76 2.57 -7.81
C VAL A 78 -2.82 3.57 -8.48
N LEU A 79 -1.65 3.08 -8.89
CA LEU A 79 -0.59 3.89 -9.49
C LEU A 79 -0.69 3.86 -11.02
N SER A 80 0.02 4.78 -11.68
CA SER A 80 0.31 4.62 -13.10
C SER A 80 1.23 3.40 -13.29
N MET A 81 1.21 2.78 -14.45
CA MET A 81 2.12 1.66 -14.73
C MET A 81 3.59 2.01 -14.53
N PRO A 82 4.09 3.15 -15.04
CA PRO A 82 5.49 3.52 -14.79
C PRO A 82 5.81 3.66 -13.31
N ASP A 83 4.94 4.28 -12.53
CA ASP A 83 5.16 4.47 -11.09
C ASP A 83 5.10 3.13 -10.34
N TRP A 84 4.20 2.24 -10.76
CA TRP A 84 4.10 0.90 -10.18
C TRP A 84 5.40 0.11 -10.39
N HIS A 85 5.93 0.12 -11.61
CA HIS A 85 7.20 -0.57 -11.91
C HIS A 85 8.37 0.03 -11.12
N ALA A 86 8.44 1.36 -11.02
CA ALA A 86 9.49 2.02 -10.24
C ALA A 86 9.43 1.64 -8.76
N LEU A 87 8.23 1.60 -8.20
CA LEU A 87 8.04 1.19 -6.80
C LEU A 87 8.39 -0.28 -6.61
N ALA A 88 7.98 -1.17 -7.50
CA ALA A 88 8.32 -2.59 -7.43
C ALA A 88 9.83 -2.83 -7.43
N GLU A 89 10.58 -2.12 -8.29
CA GLU A 89 12.04 -2.20 -8.31
C GLU A 89 12.66 -1.72 -7.00
N ARG A 90 12.17 -0.60 -6.49
CA ARG A 90 12.65 -0.03 -5.22
C ARG A 90 12.44 -0.98 -4.06
N LEU A 91 11.27 -1.59 -3.99
CA LEU A 91 10.92 -2.54 -2.94
C LEU A 91 11.75 -3.83 -3.04
N ARG A 92 11.96 -4.35 -4.26
CA ARG A 92 12.83 -5.51 -4.47
C ARG A 92 14.26 -5.22 -4.06
N ALA A 93 14.79 -4.05 -4.43
CA ALA A 93 16.15 -3.64 -4.09
C ALA A 93 16.35 -3.51 -2.57
N ALA A 94 15.30 -3.13 -1.85
CA ALA A 94 15.30 -3.03 -0.39
C ALA A 94 15.14 -4.38 0.33
N GLY A 95 14.97 -5.47 -0.41
CA GLY A 95 14.75 -6.79 0.17
C GLY A 95 13.37 -6.97 0.78
N THR A 96 12.38 -6.23 0.31
CA THR A 96 11.02 -6.29 0.83
C THR A 96 10.45 -7.70 0.73
N ARG A 97 9.81 -8.14 1.79
CA ARG A 97 9.08 -9.40 1.81
C ARG A 97 7.67 -9.20 1.29
N PHE A 98 7.36 -9.79 0.13
CA PHE A 98 6.04 -9.72 -0.46
C PHE A 98 5.16 -10.89 0.00
N ILE A 99 3.88 -10.61 0.24
CA ILE A 99 2.85 -11.66 0.39
C ILE A 99 2.52 -12.21 -0.99
N ILE A 100 2.37 -11.31 -1.96
CA ILE A 100 2.17 -11.64 -3.37
C ILE A 100 3.20 -10.85 -4.15
N GLU A 101 4.11 -11.56 -4.83
CA GLU A 101 5.18 -10.94 -5.60
C GLU A 101 4.61 -10.03 -6.70
N PRO A 102 5.32 -8.92 -7.02
CA PRO A 102 4.91 -8.07 -8.13
C PRO A 102 4.74 -8.87 -9.42
N HIS A 103 3.56 -8.78 -10.04
CA HIS A 103 3.29 -9.47 -11.30
C HIS A 103 2.19 -8.78 -12.09
N LEU A 104 2.13 -9.12 -13.38
CA LEU A 104 1.09 -8.66 -14.29
C LEU A 104 0.00 -9.70 -14.37
N ARG A 105 -1.26 -9.23 -14.40
CA ARG A 105 -2.43 -10.06 -14.66
C ARG A 105 -2.99 -9.70 -16.03
N PHE A 106 -3.46 -10.70 -16.77
CA PHE A 106 -4.03 -10.52 -18.11
C PHE A 106 -3.07 -9.83 -19.08
N ALA A 107 -1.78 -10.15 -19.00
CA ALA A 107 -0.73 -9.54 -19.80
C ALA A 107 -1.03 -9.63 -21.30
N GLY A 108 -0.94 -8.48 -22.00
CA GLY A 108 -1.20 -8.38 -23.43
C GLY A 108 -2.68 -8.46 -23.82
N LYS A 109 -3.60 -8.41 -22.85
CA LYS A 109 -5.04 -8.50 -23.08
C LYS A 109 -5.75 -7.23 -22.56
N PRO A 110 -6.98 -6.97 -23.03
CA PRO A 110 -7.80 -5.96 -22.39
C PRO A 110 -7.96 -6.26 -20.88
N GLY A 111 -7.82 -5.27 -20.04
CA GLY A 111 -7.86 -5.46 -18.59
C GLY A 111 -6.51 -5.81 -17.98
N GLU A 112 -5.41 -5.73 -18.73
CA GLU A 112 -4.07 -5.91 -18.17
C GLU A 112 -3.88 -5.03 -16.96
N GLN A 113 -3.40 -5.63 -15.88
CA GLN A 113 -3.16 -4.92 -14.62
C GLN A 113 -1.95 -5.51 -13.91
N ALA A 114 -1.38 -4.73 -13.02
CA ALA A 114 -0.26 -5.12 -12.19
C ALA A 114 -0.66 -5.06 -10.72
N THR A 115 -0.13 -5.94 -9.91
CA THR A 115 -0.36 -5.92 -8.47
C THR A 115 0.83 -6.46 -7.70
N MET A 116 0.93 -6.03 -6.45
CA MET A 116 1.82 -6.58 -5.44
C MET A 116 1.22 -6.36 -4.06
N PHE A 117 1.46 -7.31 -3.15
CA PHE A 117 1.03 -7.21 -1.75
C PHE A 117 2.23 -7.37 -0.84
N LEU A 118 2.33 -6.50 0.15
CA LEU A 118 3.40 -6.54 1.14
C LEU A 118 2.88 -6.22 2.53
N LEU A 119 3.67 -6.54 3.55
CA LEU A 119 3.37 -6.19 4.93
C LEU A 119 4.27 -5.05 5.38
N ASP A 120 3.71 -4.12 6.17
CA ASP A 120 4.53 -3.21 6.94
C ASP A 120 5.13 -3.93 8.17
N PRO A 121 6.04 -3.31 8.93
CA PRO A 121 6.66 -3.97 10.09
C PRO A 121 5.69 -4.39 11.18
N SER A 122 4.49 -3.83 11.20
CA SER A 122 3.45 -4.13 12.20
C SER A 122 2.41 -5.15 11.72
N GLY A 123 2.57 -5.69 10.50
CA GLY A 123 1.66 -6.67 9.93
C GLY A 123 0.49 -6.08 9.16
N ASN A 124 0.45 -4.75 8.95
CA ASN A 124 -0.55 -4.16 8.08
C ASN A 124 -0.26 -4.53 6.63
N ALA A 125 -1.28 -4.96 5.90
CA ALA A 125 -1.14 -5.37 4.51
C ALA A 125 -1.40 -4.19 3.57
N LEU A 126 -0.54 -4.02 2.57
CA LEU A 126 -0.69 -3.02 1.54
C LEU A 126 -0.76 -3.69 0.17
N GLU A 127 -1.56 -3.09 -0.72
CA GLU A 127 -1.58 -3.44 -2.13
C GLU A 127 -1.24 -2.20 -2.96
N PHE A 128 -0.33 -2.36 -3.91
CA PHE A 128 -0.11 -1.36 -4.96
C PHE A 128 -0.45 -2.00 -6.29
N LYS A 129 -1.35 -1.37 -7.02
CA LYS A 129 -1.79 -1.90 -8.31
C LYS A 129 -1.82 -0.80 -9.37
N ALA A 130 -1.86 -1.24 -10.61
CA ALA A 130 -1.96 -0.35 -11.76
C ALA A 130 -2.76 -1.04 -12.85
N PHE A 131 -3.40 -0.25 -13.70
CA PHE A 131 -4.10 -0.73 -14.89
C PHE A 131 -3.37 -0.20 -16.12
N ALA A 132 -3.19 -1.04 -17.13
CA ALA A 132 -2.63 -0.60 -18.40
C ALA A 132 -3.51 0.50 -19.01
N ASP A 133 -4.83 0.33 -18.88
CA ASP A 133 -5.81 1.37 -19.19
C ASP A 133 -6.44 1.86 -17.89
N PRO A 134 -6.11 3.09 -17.43
CA PRO A 134 -6.64 3.61 -16.17
C PRO A 134 -8.18 3.65 -16.09
N SER A 135 -8.87 3.69 -17.22
CA SER A 135 -10.34 3.63 -17.23
C SER A 135 -10.88 2.26 -16.79
N GLY A 136 -10.02 1.24 -16.73
CA GLY A 136 -10.39 -0.10 -16.30
C GLY A 136 -10.67 -0.24 -14.81
N LEU A 137 -10.31 0.76 -13.98
CA LEU A 137 -10.43 0.67 -12.52
C LEU A 137 -11.86 0.33 -12.05
N PHE A 138 -12.87 0.93 -12.67
CA PHE A 138 -14.27 0.69 -12.35
C PHE A 138 -15.03 -0.02 -13.46
N ALA A 139 -14.33 -0.62 -14.42
CA ALA A 139 -14.96 -1.36 -15.50
C ALA A 139 -15.61 -2.65 -14.96
N ARG A 140 -16.78 -3.01 -15.56
CA ARG A 140 -17.53 -4.23 -15.24
C ARG A 140 -17.31 -5.30 -16.28
#